data_7b5839b61ad2f3fd4dea41e402595fe8
#
_entry.id   7b5839b61ad2f3fd4dea41e402595fe8
#
_cell.length_a   1.000
_cell.length_b   1.000
_cell.length_c   1.000
_cell.angle_alpha   90.00
_cell.angle_beta   90.00
_cell.angle_gamma   90.00
#
_symmetry.space_group_name_H-M   'P 1'
#
loop_
_entity.id
_entity.type
_entity.pdbx_description
1 polymer ?
#
loop_
_entity_poly.entity_id
_entity_poly.type
_entity_poly.pdbx_seq_one_letter_code
_entity_poly.pdbx_strand_id
1 'polypeptide(L)'
;MKANLRSRLFSPITIAGVFFFIASSILTSEPYLLMLTAAQLIFVPLMLQLLLETKRKHIIFNWIAMLSIFLLQVVPSSTGQMVLAFIYMIFTFFVACYGLKRFFQRGFTNWAEISIDIGMMYLFVGGLWFFAYIAGIDTGFSPLITWLTAIHFHYSAFLLPISLGFFGRLHDSTWYRLIVPIILAGPMLVAIGISFSPLLEFISVLLYIFAIYTLIVLAYRTRFLSHLQTILIRLSFSALGITILFSLLYATNNSFGLWFVSIDFMLKFHGLFNCLIFGMLGVLGWVLVPPKTKQDVWNFPVSQIRGVLKGAGKQHPGLVDELSDFVEINTLPRTIVHFYENTDQYRLFASVKWATWFKPFAVCYKLISTKLQQLNLPISSKRTEMTYKIRAVDQTLDGRKNPRAWIRQVKENTVFVAIYSQHKKEGRTYMNIALPLPYSSMIGILQLDAIDGSLILSSEGESDTGIYLAAGKALFKLPLSEHFLINETIAGILTAHHKMRIFGIPFLHIDYTINQK
;
A
#
# COMPACT_ATOMS: atom_id res chain seq x y z
N MET A 1 -18.17 24.32 -6.48
CA MET A 1 -18.27 23.05 -7.22
C MET A 1 -18.29 23.25 -8.75
N LYS A 2 -19.22 24.03 -9.32
CA LYS A 2 -19.31 24.24 -10.80
C LYS A 2 -18.05 24.91 -11.41
N ALA A 3 -17.41 25.86 -10.75
CA ALA A 3 -16.19 26.52 -11.24
C ALA A 3 -14.99 25.54 -11.38
N ASN A 4 -14.79 24.65 -10.39
CA ASN A 4 -13.72 23.64 -10.42
C ASN A 4 -13.95 22.55 -11.47
N LEU A 5 -15.18 22.22 -11.80
CA LEU A 5 -15.52 21.25 -12.85
C LEU A 5 -15.18 21.82 -14.24
N ARG A 6 -15.60 23.06 -14.53
CA ARG A 6 -15.26 23.74 -15.80
C ARG A 6 -13.75 23.84 -15.98
N SER A 7 -13.00 24.19 -14.94
CA SER A 7 -11.54 24.33 -15.02
C SER A 7 -10.82 23.01 -15.31
N ARG A 8 -11.39 21.85 -14.97
CA ARG A 8 -10.81 20.53 -15.27
C ARG A 8 -11.21 20.01 -16.64
N LEU A 9 -12.50 20.03 -16.98
CA LEU A 9 -12.99 19.58 -18.29
C LEU A 9 -12.46 20.44 -19.44
N PHE A 10 -12.29 21.73 -19.22
CA PHE A 10 -11.74 22.68 -20.17
C PHE A 10 -10.30 23.06 -19.85
N SER A 11 -9.56 22.17 -19.17
CA SER A 11 -8.12 22.39 -19.02
C SER A 11 -7.40 22.28 -20.35
N PRO A 12 -6.28 22.99 -20.57
CA PRO A 12 -5.51 22.87 -21.81
C PRO A 12 -5.12 21.43 -22.14
N ILE A 13 -4.83 20.60 -21.13
CA ILE A 13 -4.50 19.17 -21.28
C ILE A 13 -5.71 18.40 -21.82
N THR A 14 -6.90 18.61 -21.27
CA THR A 14 -8.11 17.92 -21.72
C THR A 14 -8.47 18.29 -23.16
N ILE A 15 -8.46 19.59 -23.48
CA ILE A 15 -8.77 20.07 -24.82
C ILE A 15 -7.79 19.51 -25.85
N ALA A 16 -6.50 19.55 -25.54
CA ALA A 16 -5.48 19.01 -26.42
C ALA A 16 -5.59 17.49 -26.58
N GLY A 17 -5.88 16.74 -25.49
CA GLY A 17 -6.06 15.29 -25.57
C GLY A 17 -7.22 14.90 -26.48
N VAL A 18 -8.35 15.58 -26.34
CA VAL A 18 -9.52 15.37 -27.23
C VAL A 18 -9.20 15.77 -28.67
N PHE A 19 -8.54 16.90 -28.87
CA PHE A 19 -8.15 17.36 -30.20
C PHE A 19 -7.20 16.36 -30.88
N PHE A 20 -6.14 15.95 -30.21
CA PHE A 20 -5.18 14.96 -30.74
C PHE A 20 -5.85 13.62 -30.99
N PHE A 21 -6.78 13.19 -30.15
CA PHE A 21 -7.52 11.96 -30.35
C PHE A 21 -8.42 12.03 -31.60
N ILE A 22 -9.16 13.11 -31.78
CA ILE A 22 -9.99 13.32 -32.98
C ILE A 22 -9.10 13.35 -34.23
N ALA A 23 -7.98 14.07 -34.21
CA ALA A 23 -7.05 14.10 -35.31
C ALA A 23 -6.46 12.70 -35.62
N SER A 24 -6.08 11.94 -34.56
CA SER A 24 -5.60 10.56 -34.73
C SER A 24 -6.67 9.63 -35.31
N SER A 25 -7.96 9.83 -34.98
CA SER A 25 -9.05 9.00 -35.48
C SER A 25 -9.31 9.19 -36.99
N ILE A 26 -8.94 10.34 -37.54
CA ILE A 26 -9.01 10.61 -38.99
C ILE A 26 -7.84 9.96 -39.73
N LEU A 27 -6.69 9.85 -39.07
CA LEU A 27 -5.45 9.34 -39.67
C LEU A 27 -5.30 7.81 -39.56
N THR A 28 -5.99 7.18 -38.62
CA THR A 28 -5.85 5.75 -38.32
C THR A 28 -6.73 4.90 -39.24
N SER A 29 -6.13 3.93 -39.95
CA SER A 29 -6.85 2.96 -40.79
C SER A 29 -7.54 1.86 -39.99
N GLU A 30 -7.01 1.50 -38.80
CA GLU A 30 -7.45 0.40 -37.95
C GLU A 30 -8.15 0.91 -36.70
N PRO A 31 -9.51 0.92 -36.62
CA PRO A 31 -10.26 1.53 -35.54
C PRO A 31 -9.95 0.97 -34.12
N TYR A 32 -9.53 -0.30 -34.02
CA TYR A 32 -9.21 -0.90 -32.74
C TYR A 32 -7.97 -0.27 -32.08
N LEU A 33 -7.03 0.28 -32.85
CA LEU A 33 -5.85 0.96 -32.33
C LEU A 33 -6.23 2.21 -31.53
N LEU A 34 -7.37 2.83 -31.86
CA LEU A 34 -7.87 4.02 -31.16
C LEU A 34 -8.20 3.76 -29.70
N MET A 35 -8.46 2.51 -29.28
CA MET A 35 -8.73 2.21 -27.89
C MET A 35 -7.51 2.50 -27.00
N LEU A 36 -6.30 2.11 -27.44
CA LEU A 36 -5.08 2.46 -26.70
C LEU A 36 -4.76 3.95 -26.82
N THR A 37 -4.94 4.54 -28.00
CA THR A 37 -4.76 5.98 -28.23
C THR A 37 -5.67 6.83 -27.34
N ALA A 38 -6.93 6.42 -27.12
CA ALA A 38 -7.84 7.08 -26.17
C ALA A 38 -7.30 7.03 -24.73
N ALA A 39 -6.77 5.89 -24.31
CA ALA A 39 -6.14 5.79 -22.99
C ALA A 39 -4.93 6.73 -22.87
N GLN A 40 -4.06 6.77 -23.86
CA GLN A 40 -2.81 7.53 -23.85
C GLN A 40 -3.02 9.05 -23.97
N LEU A 41 -3.99 9.49 -24.78
CA LEU A 41 -4.25 10.92 -25.03
C LEU A 41 -5.29 11.53 -24.08
N ILE A 42 -6.22 10.74 -23.54
CA ILE A 42 -7.33 11.27 -22.76
C ILE A 42 -7.31 10.73 -21.32
N PHE A 43 -7.39 9.40 -21.13
CA PHE A 43 -7.67 8.85 -19.80
C PHE A 43 -6.47 8.97 -18.86
N VAL A 44 -5.27 8.63 -19.33
CA VAL A 44 -4.03 8.74 -18.54
C VAL A 44 -3.76 10.20 -18.13
N PRO A 45 -3.73 11.19 -19.05
CA PRO A 45 -3.51 12.58 -18.69
C PRO A 45 -4.55 13.14 -17.73
N LEU A 46 -5.84 12.81 -17.92
CA LEU A 46 -6.91 13.26 -17.02
C LEU A 46 -6.79 12.67 -15.62
N MET A 47 -6.57 11.36 -15.51
CA MET A 47 -6.44 10.71 -14.19
C MET A 47 -5.20 11.21 -13.45
N LEU A 48 -4.09 11.42 -14.16
CA LEU A 48 -2.90 12.01 -13.56
C LEU A 48 -3.10 13.46 -13.12
N GLN A 49 -3.88 14.25 -13.85
CA GLN A 49 -4.24 15.62 -13.44
C GLN A 49 -5.02 15.66 -12.11
N LEU A 50 -5.82 14.61 -11.80
CA LEU A 50 -6.54 14.51 -10.53
C LEU A 50 -5.63 14.12 -9.36
N LEU A 51 -4.50 13.47 -9.63
CA LEU A 51 -3.59 12.92 -8.63
C LEU A 51 -2.35 13.78 -8.39
N LEU A 52 -1.83 14.40 -9.44
CA LEU A 52 -0.62 15.19 -9.38
C LEU A 52 -0.96 16.63 -8.99
N GLU A 53 -0.16 17.20 -8.09
CA GLU A 53 -0.19 18.65 -7.90
C GLU A 53 0.12 19.35 -9.23
N THR A 54 -0.57 20.45 -9.53
CA THR A 54 -0.42 21.25 -10.75
C THR A 54 0.92 21.98 -10.84
N LYS A 55 2.02 21.27 -10.63
CA LYS A 55 3.37 21.82 -10.82
C LYS A 55 3.67 21.89 -12.32
N ARG A 56 4.25 23.02 -12.74
CA ARG A 56 4.60 23.29 -14.15
C ARG A 56 5.32 22.12 -14.84
N LYS A 57 6.19 21.42 -14.11
CA LYS A 57 6.91 20.23 -14.63
C LYS A 57 5.96 19.11 -15.07
N HIS A 58 4.95 18.78 -14.28
CA HIS A 58 4.02 17.68 -14.59
C HIS A 58 3.16 18.02 -15.83
N ILE A 59 2.82 19.28 -16.00
CA ILE A 59 2.08 19.76 -17.17
C ILE A 59 2.93 19.59 -18.43
N ILE A 60 4.20 19.98 -18.43
CA ILE A 60 5.10 19.85 -19.56
C ILE A 60 5.31 18.39 -19.96
N PHE A 61 5.53 17.49 -18.99
CA PHE A 61 5.69 16.06 -19.26
C PHE A 61 4.44 15.43 -19.91
N ASN A 62 3.23 15.80 -19.45
CA ASN A 62 2.00 15.36 -20.09
C ASN A 62 1.90 15.84 -21.54
N TRP A 63 2.23 17.11 -21.83
CA TRP A 63 2.23 17.65 -23.19
C TRP A 63 3.19 16.90 -24.11
N ILE A 64 4.41 16.63 -23.67
CA ILE A 64 5.41 15.89 -24.44
C ILE A 64 4.90 14.48 -24.75
N ALA A 65 4.33 13.78 -23.78
CA ALA A 65 3.78 12.44 -23.96
C ALA A 65 2.62 12.43 -24.96
N MET A 66 1.67 13.35 -24.82
CA MET A 66 0.52 13.45 -25.72
C MET A 66 0.95 13.78 -27.14
N LEU A 67 1.90 14.72 -27.30
CA LEU A 67 2.43 15.09 -28.60
C LEU A 67 3.17 13.92 -29.26
N SER A 68 3.97 13.15 -28.50
CA SER A 68 4.68 11.98 -29.04
C SER A 68 3.70 10.91 -29.57
N ILE A 69 2.59 10.65 -28.87
CA ILE A 69 1.56 9.70 -29.30
C ILE A 69 0.83 10.20 -30.57
N PHE A 70 0.50 11.50 -30.63
CA PHE A 70 -0.12 12.07 -31.83
C PHE A 70 0.82 12.00 -33.03
N LEU A 71 2.09 12.40 -32.86
CA LEU A 71 3.08 12.38 -33.94
C LEU A 71 3.38 10.98 -34.52
N LEU A 72 3.18 9.92 -33.73
CA LEU A 72 3.28 8.52 -34.20
C LEU A 72 2.36 8.24 -35.40
N GLN A 73 1.22 8.92 -35.49
CA GLN A 73 0.27 8.75 -36.61
C GLN A 73 0.72 9.49 -37.88
N VAL A 74 1.61 10.45 -37.74
CA VAL A 74 2.01 11.35 -38.83
C VAL A 74 3.40 11.02 -39.39
N VAL A 75 4.30 10.54 -38.53
CA VAL A 75 5.69 10.26 -38.90
C VAL A 75 5.79 8.91 -39.63
N PRO A 76 6.22 8.90 -40.90
CA PRO A 76 6.27 7.66 -41.71
C PRO A 76 7.51 6.80 -41.40
N SER A 77 8.56 7.38 -40.84
CA SER A 77 9.82 6.69 -40.53
C SER A 77 9.69 5.76 -39.34
N SER A 78 10.01 4.47 -39.50
CA SER A 78 10.02 3.49 -38.40
C SER A 78 10.94 3.90 -37.27
N THR A 79 12.11 4.45 -37.55
CA THR A 79 13.04 4.99 -36.53
C THR A 79 12.41 6.18 -35.80
N GLY A 80 11.72 7.06 -36.50
CA GLY A 80 11.00 8.19 -35.91
C GLY A 80 9.88 7.71 -34.98
N GLN A 81 9.09 6.72 -35.40
CA GLN A 81 8.04 6.12 -34.57
C GLN A 81 8.62 5.45 -33.34
N MET A 82 9.74 4.74 -33.44
CA MET A 82 10.43 4.13 -32.29
C MET A 82 10.90 5.18 -31.30
N VAL A 83 11.48 6.31 -31.75
CA VAL A 83 11.87 7.42 -30.86
C VAL A 83 10.67 8.02 -30.13
N LEU A 84 9.55 8.23 -30.82
CA LEU A 84 8.33 8.79 -30.23
C LEU A 84 7.70 7.83 -29.21
N ALA A 85 7.67 6.53 -29.50
CA ALA A 85 7.22 5.52 -28.54
C ALA A 85 8.15 5.42 -27.31
N PHE A 86 9.46 5.59 -27.52
CA PHE A 86 10.44 5.65 -26.42
C PHE A 86 10.20 6.87 -25.51
N ILE A 87 9.88 8.04 -26.07
CA ILE A 87 9.52 9.23 -25.31
C ILE A 87 8.29 8.96 -24.42
N TYR A 88 7.27 8.31 -24.95
CA TYR A 88 6.09 7.91 -24.16
C TYR A 88 6.45 6.89 -23.07
N MET A 89 7.29 5.90 -23.37
CA MET A 89 7.77 4.93 -22.39
C MET A 89 8.50 5.64 -21.22
N ILE A 90 9.38 6.60 -21.51
CA ILE A 90 10.07 7.40 -20.49
C ILE A 90 9.08 8.21 -19.65
N PHE A 91 8.04 8.78 -20.23
CA PHE A 91 6.97 9.43 -19.48
C PHE A 91 6.31 8.46 -18.49
N THR A 92 5.93 7.25 -18.94
CA THR A 92 5.32 6.24 -18.08
C THR A 92 6.25 5.77 -16.96
N PHE A 93 7.57 5.70 -17.23
CA PHE A 93 8.59 5.44 -16.19
C PHE A 93 8.62 6.52 -15.10
N PHE A 94 8.56 7.80 -15.46
CA PHE A 94 8.50 8.88 -14.47
C PHE A 94 7.21 8.84 -13.65
N VAL A 95 6.08 8.46 -14.24
CA VAL A 95 4.82 8.23 -13.52
C VAL A 95 4.98 7.09 -12.51
N ALA A 96 5.60 5.99 -12.91
CA ALA A 96 5.87 4.86 -12.02
C ALA A 96 6.82 5.24 -10.88
N CYS A 97 7.89 5.97 -11.15
CA CYS A 97 8.79 6.50 -10.13
C CYS A 97 8.06 7.41 -9.13
N TYR A 98 7.10 8.20 -9.60
CA TYR A 98 6.28 9.05 -8.73
C TYR A 98 5.34 8.19 -7.86
N GLY A 99 4.70 7.17 -8.42
CA GLY A 99 3.89 6.20 -7.65
C GLY A 99 4.71 5.50 -6.59
N LEU A 100 5.89 5.00 -6.94
CA LEU A 100 6.84 4.38 -6.03
C LEU A 100 7.30 5.33 -4.91
N LYS A 101 7.60 6.58 -5.25
CA LYS A 101 7.95 7.62 -4.26
C LYS A 101 6.81 7.87 -3.28
N ARG A 102 5.55 7.97 -3.76
CA ARG A 102 4.38 8.12 -2.90
C ARG A 102 4.22 6.93 -1.96
N PHE A 103 4.38 5.72 -2.49
CA PHE A 103 4.32 4.49 -1.69
C PHE A 103 5.41 4.48 -0.60
N PHE A 104 6.66 4.83 -0.91
CA PHE A 104 7.74 4.91 0.08
C PHE A 104 7.56 6.03 1.11
N GLN A 105 6.80 7.07 0.80
CA GLN A 105 6.47 8.14 1.75
C GLN A 105 5.32 7.77 2.70
N ARG A 106 4.49 6.80 2.34
CA ARG A 106 3.29 6.40 3.09
C ARG A 106 3.39 4.98 3.64
N GLY A 107 3.92 4.07 2.85
CA GLY A 107 3.92 2.64 3.16
C GLY A 107 2.52 2.02 3.08
N PHE A 108 2.34 0.95 3.83
CA PHE A 108 1.09 0.18 3.89
C PHE A 108 0.05 0.86 4.78
N THR A 109 -0.39 2.05 4.43
CA THR A 109 -1.31 2.86 5.22
C THR A 109 -2.77 2.49 5.01
N ASN A 110 -3.21 2.57 3.76
CA ASN A 110 -4.56 2.18 3.36
C ASN A 110 -4.57 1.69 1.92
N TRP A 111 -5.50 0.81 1.63
CA TRP A 111 -5.63 0.17 0.32
C TRP A 111 -6.01 1.13 -0.80
N ALA A 112 -6.67 2.24 -0.49
CA ALA A 112 -7.04 3.25 -1.48
C ALA A 112 -5.80 3.92 -2.09
N GLU A 113 -4.86 4.34 -1.25
CA GLU A 113 -3.64 4.99 -1.73
C GLU A 113 -2.65 3.97 -2.33
N ILE A 114 -2.58 2.75 -1.76
CA ILE A 114 -1.79 1.65 -2.34
C ILE A 114 -2.27 1.32 -3.76
N SER A 115 -3.59 1.27 -3.96
CA SER A 115 -4.18 1.00 -5.28
C SER A 115 -3.78 2.04 -6.32
N ILE A 116 -3.83 3.34 -5.94
CA ILE A 116 -3.40 4.44 -6.81
C ILE A 116 -1.90 4.32 -7.14
N ASP A 117 -1.07 4.06 -6.14
CA ASP A 117 0.38 4.02 -6.30
C ASP A 117 0.81 2.83 -7.19
N ILE A 118 0.20 1.65 -7.00
CA ILE A 118 0.44 0.47 -7.85
C ILE A 118 -0.08 0.72 -9.27
N GLY A 119 -1.25 1.34 -9.44
CA GLY A 119 -1.75 1.72 -10.76
C GLY A 119 -0.75 2.59 -11.53
N MET A 120 -0.17 3.60 -10.88
CA MET A 120 0.88 4.41 -11.49
C MET A 120 2.14 3.60 -11.86
N MET A 121 2.54 2.63 -11.03
CA MET A 121 3.68 1.76 -11.33
C MET A 121 3.40 0.84 -12.53
N TYR A 122 2.21 0.29 -12.64
CA TYR A 122 1.82 -0.57 -13.75
C TYR A 122 1.77 0.16 -15.10
N LEU A 123 1.53 1.48 -15.12
CA LEU A 123 1.53 2.24 -16.37
C LEU A 123 2.85 2.10 -17.13
N PHE A 124 3.97 1.98 -16.41
CA PHE A 124 5.27 1.78 -17.05
C PHE A 124 5.35 0.43 -17.79
N VAL A 125 4.77 -0.62 -17.25
CA VAL A 125 4.70 -1.92 -17.95
C VAL A 125 3.90 -1.76 -19.23
N GLY A 126 2.78 -1.02 -19.19
CA GLY A 126 2.02 -0.67 -20.40
C GLY A 126 2.84 0.11 -21.43
N GLY A 127 3.66 1.07 -21.00
CA GLY A 127 4.58 1.82 -21.84
C GLY A 127 5.67 0.94 -22.47
N LEU A 128 6.23 -0.03 -21.73
CA LEU A 128 7.21 -1.00 -22.23
C LEU A 128 6.62 -1.88 -23.35
N TRP A 129 5.43 -2.46 -23.14
CA TRP A 129 4.77 -3.28 -24.13
C TRP A 129 4.35 -2.48 -25.38
N PHE A 130 3.93 -1.23 -25.20
CA PHE A 130 3.65 -0.33 -26.30
C PHE A 130 4.91 -0.02 -27.11
N PHE A 131 6.03 0.27 -26.45
CA PHE A 131 7.32 0.48 -27.10
C PHE A 131 7.77 -0.77 -27.84
N ALA A 132 7.66 -1.96 -27.24
CA ALA A 132 8.01 -3.22 -27.88
C ALA A 132 7.19 -3.47 -29.15
N TYR A 133 5.89 -3.15 -29.12
CA TYR A 133 5.02 -3.25 -30.30
C TYR A 133 5.47 -2.33 -31.43
N ILE A 134 5.72 -1.04 -31.15
CA ILE A 134 6.15 -0.07 -32.18
C ILE A 134 7.56 -0.36 -32.70
N ALA A 135 8.47 -0.80 -31.84
CA ALA A 135 9.84 -1.12 -32.21
C ALA A 135 10.00 -2.50 -32.90
N GLY A 136 8.91 -3.28 -32.99
CA GLY A 136 8.95 -4.63 -33.58
C GLY A 136 9.82 -5.60 -32.78
N ILE A 137 9.94 -5.43 -31.47
CA ILE A 137 10.73 -6.32 -30.61
C ILE A 137 10.02 -7.68 -30.52
N ASP A 138 10.76 -8.75 -30.76
CA ASP A 138 10.27 -10.11 -30.53
C ASP A 138 10.07 -10.34 -29.03
N THR A 139 8.80 -10.41 -28.61
CA THR A 139 8.39 -10.67 -27.22
C THR A 139 8.04 -12.13 -26.99
N GLY A 140 8.19 -13.00 -27.99
CA GLY A 140 7.68 -14.38 -27.99
C GLY A 140 6.18 -14.47 -28.27
N PHE A 141 5.49 -13.33 -28.50
CA PHE A 141 4.07 -13.24 -28.84
C PHE A 141 3.85 -12.57 -30.19
N SER A 142 2.66 -12.80 -30.79
CA SER A 142 2.30 -12.08 -31.99
C SER A 142 2.23 -10.56 -31.74
N PRO A 143 2.42 -9.71 -32.80
CA PRO A 143 2.29 -8.25 -32.65
C PRO A 143 0.96 -7.83 -32.03
N LEU A 144 -0.14 -8.51 -32.38
CA LEU A 144 -1.45 -8.23 -31.82
C LEU A 144 -1.50 -8.51 -30.30
N ILE A 145 -0.94 -9.63 -29.84
CA ILE A 145 -0.89 -9.95 -28.39
C ILE A 145 0.02 -8.96 -27.66
N THR A 146 1.13 -8.56 -28.23
CA THR A 146 2.02 -7.53 -27.69
C THR A 146 1.26 -6.20 -27.49
N TRP A 147 0.48 -5.77 -28.49
CA TRP A 147 -0.37 -4.60 -28.39
C TRP A 147 -1.52 -4.77 -27.37
N LEU A 148 -2.17 -5.94 -27.36
CA LEU A 148 -3.22 -6.25 -26.35
C LEU A 148 -2.68 -6.20 -24.94
N THR A 149 -1.44 -6.62 -24.72
CA THR A 149 -0.80 -6.50 -23.41
C THR A 149 -0.63 -5.03 -23.03
N ALA A 150 -0.19 -4.17 -23.95
CA ALA A 150 -0.09 -2.74 -23.70
C ALA A 150 -1.44 -2.14 -23.29
N ILE A 151 -2.53 -2.44 -24.03
CA ILE A 151 -3.87 -1.92 -23.70
C ILE A 151 -4.36 -2.41 -22.33
N HIS A 152 -4.14 -3.69 -21.97
CA HIS A 152 -4.54 -4.22 -20.67
C HIS A 152 -3.82 -3.50 -19.53
N PHE A 153 -2.53 -3.17 -19.68
CA PHE A 153 -1.82 -2.41 -18.66
C PHE A 153 -2.28 -0.95 -18.54
N HIS A 154 -2.86 -0.36 -19.59
CA HIS A 154 -3.47 0.97 -19.50
C HIS A 154 -4.87 0.94 -18.86
N TYR A 155 -5.69 -0.08 -19.14
CA TYR A 155 -7.06 -0.15 -18.61
C TYR A 155 -7.16 -0.91 -17.31
N SER A 156 -6.79 -2.20 -17.28
CA SER A 156 -6.99 -3.06 -16.12
C SER A 156 -5.92 -2.89 -15.05
N ALA A 157 -4.71 -2.45 -15.43
CA ALA A 157 -3.62 -2.30 -14.48
C ALA A 157 -3.32 -0.84 -14.08
N PHE A 158 -3.74 0.17 -14.86
CA PHE A 158 -3.63 1.58 -14.47
C PHE A 158 -5.00 2.18 -14.14
N LEU A 159 -5.94 2.21 -15.09
CA LEU A 159 -7.19 2.93 -14.92
C LEU A 159 -8.08 2.32 -13.84
N LEU A 160 -8.20 0.99 -13.79
CA LEU A 160 -8.99 0.30 -12.78
C LEU A 160 -8.41 0.47 -11.37
N PRO A 161 -7.12 0.24 -11.08
CA PRO A 161 -6.55 0.51 -9.78
C PRO A 161 -6.69 1.96 -9.30
N ILE A 162 -6.55 2.96 -10.19
CA ILE A 162 -6.76 4.35 -9.80
C ILE A 162 -8.24 4.60 -9.47
N SER A 163 -9.17 4.07 -10.29
CA SER A 163 -10.61 4.15 -10.03
C SER A 163 -10.99 3.46 -8.73
N LEU A 164 -10.40 2.30 -8.45
CA LEU A 164 -10.56 1.54 -7.21
C LEU A 164 -10.03 2.33 -5.99
N GLY A 165 -8.89 3.02 -6.15
CA GLY A 165 -8.35 3.88 -5.11
C GLY A 165 -9.24 5.09 -4.83
N PHE A 166 -9.77 5.78 -5.86
CA PHE A 166 -10.75 6.84 -5.67
C PHE A 166 -12.03 6.32 -5.02
N PHE A 167 -12.49 5.14 -5.39
CA PHE A 167 -13.62 4.49 -4.73
C PHE A 167 -13.32 4.23 -3.24
N GLY A 168 -12.15 3.73 -2.90
CA GLY A 168 -11.71 3.46 -1.53
C GLY A 168 -11.61 4.70 -0.64
N ARG A 169 -11.36 5.88 -1.23
CA ARG A 169 -11.43 7.15 -0.49
C ARG A 169 -12.85 7.49 -0.02
N LEU A 170 -13.87 6.96 -0.68
CA LEU A 170 -15.29 7.14 -0.31
C LEU A 170 -15.82 5.99 0.54
N HIS A 171 -15.33 4.77 0.30
CA HIS A 171 -15.83 3.54 0.91
C HIS A 171 -14.66 2.67 1.42
N ASP A 172 -14.58 2.49 2.73
CA ASP A 172 -13.65 1.55 3.37
C ASP A 172 -14.46 0.49 4.15
N SER A 173 -14.29 -0.77 3.78
CA SER A 173 -14.95 -1.92 4.40
C SER A 173 -14.06 -3.16 4.30
N THR A 174 -14.33 -4.18 5.10
CA THR A 174 -13.62 -5.46 5.04
C THR A 174 -13.65 -6.07 3.63
N TRP A 175 -14.81 -6.00 2.94
CA TRP A 175 -14.95 -6.49 1.58
C TRP A 175 -14.09 -5.70 0.58
N TYR A 176 -14.03 -4.37 0.72
CA TYR A 176 -13.15 -3.54 -0.08
C TYR A 176 -11.68 -3.94 0.12
N ARG A 177 -11.25 -4.09 1.37
CA ARG A 177 -9.87 -4.49 1.71
C ARG A 177 -9.52 -5.89 1.19
N LEU A 178 -10.49 -6.80 1.08
CA LEU A 178 -10.32 -8.14 0.53
C LEU A 178 -10.13 -8.13 -0.99
N ILE A 179 -10.94 -7.35 -1.73
CA ILE A 179 -10.90 -7.36 -3.19
C ILE A 179 -9.74 -6.56 -3.79
N VAL A 180 -9.24 -5.54 -3.09
CA VAL A 180 -8.14 -4.71 -3.63
C VAL A 180 -6.91 -5.53 -3.99
N PRO A 181 -6.31 -6.36 -3.11
CA PRO A 181 -5.15 -7.17 -3.49
C PRO A 181 -5.44 -8.12 -4.65
N ILE A 182 -6.67 -8.65 -4.78
CA ILE A 182 -7.05 -9.51 -5.92
C ILE A 182 -7.02 -8.70 -7.22
N ILE A 183 -7.62 -7.51 -7.24
CA ILE A 183 -7.64 -6.64 -8.43
C ILE A 183 -6.22 -6.18 -8.78
N LEU A 184 -5.40 -5.87 -7.80
CA LEU A 184 -4.02 -5.42 -8.04
C LEU A 184 -3.10 -6.54 -8.55
N ALA A 185 -3.25 -7.75 -8.04
CA ALA A 185 -2.47 -8.91 -8.50
C ALA A 185 -2.96 -9.45 -9.85
N GLY A 186 -4.23 -9.26 -10.17
CA GLY A 186 -4.92 -9.87 -11.31
C GLY A 186 -4.23 -9.67 -12.66
N PRO A 187 -3.83 -8.45 -13.08
CA PRO A 187 -3.15 -8.25 -14.36
C PRO A 187 -1.89 -9.09 -14.52
N MET A 188 -1.11 -9.25 -13.45
CA MET A 188 0.10 -10.09 -13.47
C MET A 188 -0.24 -11.58 -13.46
N LEU A 189 -1.22 -12.00 -12.66
CA LEU A 189 -1.64 -13.40 -12.61
C LEU A 189 -2.22 -13.87 -13.96
N VAL A 190 -3.04 -13.03 -14.61
CA VAL A 190 -3.57 -13.32 -15.95
C VAL A 190 -2.44 -13.36 -16.97
N ALA A 191 -1.49 -12.42 -16.95
CA ALA A 191 -0.35 -12.43 -17.86
C ALA A 191 0.52 -13.68 -17.70
N ILE A 192 0.80 -14.10 -16.46
CA ILE A 192 1.52 -15.35 -16.18
C ILE A 192 0.68 -16.57 -16.63
N GLY A 193 -0.63 -16.54 -16.42
CA GLY A 193 -1.55 -17.58 -16.87
C GLY A 193 -1.50 -17.77 -18.39
N ILE A 194 -1.67 -16.72 -19.16
CA ILE A 194 -1.59 -16.72 -20.63
C ILE A 194 -0.22 -17.23 -21.10
N SER A 195 0.87 -16.90 -20.42
CA SER A 195 2.22 -17.27 -20.82
C SER A 195 2.60 -18.72 -20.49
N PHE A 196 2.10 -19.28 -19.38
CA PHE A 196 2.63 -20.53 -18.85
C PHE A 196 1.57 -21.59 -18.51
N SER A 197 0.30 -21.21 -18.25
CA SER A 197 -0.70 -22.16 -17.78
C SER A 197 -2.14 -21.68 -18.00
N PRO A 198 -2.88 -22.26 -19.00
CA PRO A 198 -4.29 -21.93 -19.21
C PRO A 198 -5.15 -22.10 -17.96
N LEU A 199 -4.85 -23.10 -17.12
CA LEU A 199 -5.57 -23.31 -15.87
C LEU A 199 -5.35 -22.14 -14.87
N LEU A 200 -4.13 -21.58 -14.81
CA LEU A 200 -3.86 -20.42 -13.98
C LEU A 200 -4.58 -19.17 -14.53
N GLU A 201 -4.66 -19.01 -15.86
CA GLU A 201 -5.48 -17.97 -16.50
C GLU A 201 -6.94 -18.11 -16.05
N PHE A 202 -7.53 -19.28 -16.18
CA PHE A 202 -8.91 -19.55 -15.80
C PHE A 202 -9.19 -19.24 -14.31
N ILE A 203 -8.34 -19.73 -13.39
CA ILE A 203 -8.47 -19.46 -11.95
C ILE A 203 -8.36 -17.97 -11.67
N SER A 204 -7.42 -17.27 -12.34
CA SER A 204 -7.24 -15.83 -12.19
C SER A 204 -8.47 -15.04 -12.62
N VAL A 205 -9.11 -15.43 -13.71
CA VAL A 205 -10.36 -14.82 -14.19
C VAL A 205 -11.51 -15.07 -13.20
N LEU A 206 -11.63 -16.25 -12.60
CA LEU A 206 -12.64 -16.51 -11.56
C LEU A 206 -12.44 -15.61 -10.32
N LEU A 207 -11.21 -15.45 -9.87
CA LEU A 207 -10.89 -14.52 -8.77
C LEU A 207 -11.24 -13.07 -9.15
N TYR A 208 -10.97 -12.68 -10.39
CA TYR A 208 -11.32 -11.36 -10.89
C TYR A 208 -12.83 -11.14 -10.95
N ILE A 209 -13.61 -12.15 -11.38
CA ILE A 209 -15.08 -12.12 -11.37
C ILE A 209 -15.59 -11.85 -9.95
N PHE A 210 -15.13 -12.62 -8.97
CA PHE A 210 -15.48 -12.41 -7.57
C PHE A 210 -15.19 -10.95 -7.13
N ALA A 211 -14.00 -10.45 -7.44
CA ALA A 211 -13.60 -9.11 -7.03
C ALA A 211 -14.41 -8.00 -7.74
N ILE A 212 -14.66 -8.12 -9.04
CA ILE A 212 -15.43 -7.14 -9.83
C ILE A 212 -16.90 -7.10 -9.39
N TYR A 213 -17.54 -8.26 -9.23
CA TYR A 213 -18.93 -8.28 -8.77
C TYR A 213 -19.08 -7.76 -7.34
N THR A 214 -18.13 -8.05 -6.46
CA THR A 214 -18.07 -7.44 -5.13
C THR A 214 -17.93 -5.92 -5.23
N LEU A 215 -17.03 -5.40 -6.10
CA LEU A 215 -16.87 -3.97 -6.33
C LEU A 215 -18.17 -3.32 -6.82
N ILE A 216 -18.90 -3.96 -7.75
CA ILE A 216 -20.19 -3.49 -8.24
C ILE A 216 -21.18 -3.37 -7.08
N VAL A 217 -21.36 -4.43 -6.28
CA VAL A 217 -22.25 -4.42 -5.12
C VAL A 217 -21.89 -3.29 -4.15
N LEU A 218 -20.60 -3.12 -3.85
CA LEU A 218 -20.14 -2.03 -2.98
C LEU A 218 -20.45 -0.66 -3.59
N ALA A 219 -20.28 -0.47 -4.92
CA ALA A 219 -20.58 0.79 -5.60
C ALA A 219 -22.07 1.13 -5.55
N TYR A 220 -22.96 0.14 -5.63
CA TYR A 220 -24.40 0.37 -5.48
C TYR A 220 -24.80 0.71 -4.04
N ARG A 221 -24.07 0.25 -3.04
CA ARG A 221 -24.27 0.56 -1.62
C ARG A 221 -23.61 1.88 -1.18
N THR A 222 -22.71 2.45 -2.00
CA THR A 222 -21.96 3.65 -1.66
C THR A 222 -22.69 4.90 -2.09
N ARG A 223 -22.69 5.95 -1.23
CA ARG A 223 -23.13 7.29 -1.55
C ARG A 223 -21.98 8.09 -2.14
N PHE A 224 -22.09 8.44 -3.40
CA PHE A 224 -21.12 9.32 -4.07
C PHE A 224 -21.41 10.79 -3.80
N LEU A 225 -20.50 11.66 -4.19
CA LEU A 225 -20.53 13.09 -3.90
C LEU A 225 -21.53 13.87 -4.78
N SER A 226 -22.01 13.28 -5.89
CA SER A 226 -23.09 13.84 -6.73
C SER A 226 -23.90 12.73 -7.41
N HIS A 227 -25.14 13.05 -7.79
CA HIS A 227 -26.04 12.11 -8.46
C HIS A 227 -25.48 11.64 -9.82
N LEU A 228 -24.97 12.59 -10.63
CA LEU A 228 -24.37 12.25 -11.93
C LEU A 228 -23.14 11.36 -11.76
N GLN A 229 -22.27 11.66 -10.81
CA GLN A 229 -21.12 10.79 -10.48
C GLN A 229 -21.57 9.38 -10.10
N THR A 230 -22.66 9.27 -9.31
CA THR A 230 -23.23 7.97 -8.92
C THR A 230 -23.59 7.14 -10.15
N ILE A 231 -24.30 7.73 -11.10
CA ILE A 231 -24.72 7.04 -12.34
C ILE A 231 -23.49 6.62 -13.14
N LEU A 232 -22.56 7.54 -13.41
CA LEU A 232 -21.39 7.29 -14.25
C LEU A 232 -20.49 6.20 -13.67
N ILE A 233 -20.19 6.23 -12.36
CA ILE A 233 -19.31 5.23 -11.73
C ILE A 233 -20.00 3.87 -11.64
N ARG A 234 -21.30 3.82 -11.31
CA ARG A 234 -22.05 2.55 -11.29
C ARG A 234 -22.12 1.91 -12.68
N LEU A 235 -22.39 2.68 -13.72
CA LEU A 235 -22.38 2.19 -15.10
C LEU A 235 -20.98 1.72 -15.51
N SER A 236 -19.94 2.48 -15.18
CA SER A 236 -18.55 2.13 -15.45
C SER A 236 -18.18 0.78 -14.83
N PHE A 237 -18.44 0.57 -13.54
CA PHE A 237 -18.13 -0.70 -12.88
C PHE A 237 -19.04 -1.84 -13.35
N SER A 238 -20.32 -1.57 -13.65
CA SER A 238 -21.22 -2.58 -14.22
C SER A 238 -20.76 -3.09 -15.59
N ALA A 239 -20.15 -2.21 -16.40
CA ALA A 239 -19.55 -2.63 -17.68
C ALA A 239 -18.43 -3.65 -17.50
N LEU A 240 -17.57 -3.49 -16.47
CA LEU A 240 -16.57 -4.49 -16.13
C LEU A 240 -17.21 -5.85 -15.79
N GLY A 241 -18.36 -5.85 -15.09
CA GLY A 241 -19.10 -7.08 -14.77
C GLY A 241 -19.58 -7.81 -16.02
N ILE A 242 -19.99 -7.09 -17.06
CA ILE A 242 -20.38 -7.70 -18.35
C ILE A 242 -19.14 -8.22 -19.08
N THR A 243 -18.11 -7.40 -19.19
CA THR A 243 -16.93 -7.71 -20.01
C THR A 243 -16.07 -8.82 -19.41
N ILE A 244 -16.03 -8.97 -18.09
CA ILE A 244 -15.29 -10.06 -17.45
C ILE A 244 -15.90 -11.44 -17.75
N LEU A 245 -17.20 -11.51 -18.06
CA LEU A 245 -17.83 -12.76 -18.51
C LEU A 245 -17.32 -13.17 -19.90
N PHE A 246 -17.04 -12.21 -20.79
CA PHE A 246 -16.36 -12.51 -22.07
C PHE A 246 -14.96 -13.06 -21.83
N SER A 247 -14.22 -12.52 -20.87
CA SER A 247 -12.91 -13.04 -20.48
C SER A 247 -13.01 -14.46 -19.91
N LEU A 248 -14.08 -14.78 -19.15
CA LEU A 248 -14.32 -16.14 -18.69
C LEU A 248 -14.56 -17.11 -19.85
N LEU A 249 -15.39 -16.72 -20.81
CA LEU A 249 -15.64 -17.56 -22.01
C LEU A 249 -14.34 -17.82 -22.78
N TYR A 250 -13.50 -16.79 -22.94
CA TYR A 250 -12.20 -16.90 -23.61
C TYR A 250 -11.23 -17.83 -22.84
N ALA A 251 -11.09 -17.64 -21.53
CA ALA A 251 -10.24 -18.48 -20.66
C ALA A 251 -10.75 -19.93 -20.60
N THR A 252 -12.06 -20.14 -20.62
CA THR A 252 -12.68 -21.49 -20.67
C THR A 252 -12.37 -22.18 -21.99
N ASN A 253 -12.41 -21.43 -23.10
CA ASN A 253 -12.01 -21.96 -24.40
C ASN A 253 -10.53 -22.39 -24.42
N ASN A 254 -9.63 -21.52 -23.91
CA ASN A 254 -8.19 -21.81 -23.84
C ASN A 254 -7.85 -23.02 -22.94
N SER A 255 -8.61 -23.20 -21.85
CA SER A 255 -8.33 -24.24 -20.86
C SER A 255 -8.99 -25.59 -21.22
N PHE A 256 -10.20 -25.58 -21.78
CA PHE A 256 -11.04 -26.78 -21.92
C PHE A 256 -11.60 -27.01 -23.32
N GLY A 257 -11.43 -26.04 -24.25
CA GLY A 257 -11.97 -26.16 -25.63
C GLY A 257 -13.50 -26.16 -25.73
N LEU A 258 -14.21 -25.64 -24.70
CA LEU A 258 -15.68 -25.76 -24.60
C LEU A 258 -16.45 -24.69 -25.40
N TRP A 259 -15.85 -23.52 -25.62
CA TRP A 259 -16.51 -22.39 -26.25
C TRP A 259 -15.56 -21.73 -27.25
N PHE A 260 -16.07 -21.36 -28.42
CA PHE A 260 -15.27 -20.63 -29.39
C PHE A 260 -15.50 -19.12 -29.26
N VAL A 261 -14.51 -18.41 -28.72
CA VAL A 261 -14.49 -16.95 -28.66
C VAL A 261 -13.25 -16.46 -29.36
N SER A 262 -13.44 -15.72 -30.47
CA SER A 262 -12.33 -15.18 -31.26
C SER A 262 -11.75 -13.91 -30.64
N ILE A 263 -10.49 -13.62 -30.97
CA ILE A 263 -9.84 -12.34 -30.59
C ILE A 263 -10.60 -11.16 -31.22
N ASP A 264 -11.14 -11.29 -32.42
CA ASP A 264 -11.96 -10.26 -33.08
C ASP A 264 -13.24 -9.95 -32.26
N PHE A 265 -13.91 -10.96 -31.74
CA PHE A 265 -15.04 -10.78 -30.81
C PHE A 265 -14.60 -10.01 -29.55
N MET A 266 -13.46 -10.41 -28.96
CA MET A 266 -12.93 -9.73 -27.78
C MET A 266 -12.60 -8.27 -28.06
N LEU A 267 -12.02 -7.93 -29.20
CA LEU A 267 -11.75 -6.55 -29.60
C LEU A 267 -13.02 -5.74 -29.74
N LYS A 268 -14.02 -6.25 -30.47
CA LYS A 268 -15.26 -5.54 -30.77
C LYS A 268 -16.19 -5.36 -29.57
N PHE A 269 -16.29 -6.35 -28.71
CA PHE A 269 -17.23 -6.32 -27.59
C PHE A 269 -16.53 -6.02 -26.26
N HIS A 270 -15.56 -6.84 -25.86
CA HIS A 270 -14.84 -6.63 -24.61
C HIS A 270 -14.00 -5.33 -24.62
N GLY A 271 -13.20 -5.13 -25.67
CA GLY A 271 -12.33 -3.96 -25.79
C GLY A 271 -13.10 -2.65 -25.90
N LEU A 272 -14.04 -2.57 -26.86
CA LEU A 272 -14.82 -1.34 -27.10
C LEU A 272 -15.70 -0.97 -25.89
N PHE A 273 -16.35 -1.96 -25.25
CA PHE A 273 -17.16 -1.73 -24.06
C PHE A 273 -16.32 -1.20 -22.89
N ASN A 274 -15.13 -1.77 -22.69
CA ASN A 274 -14.20 -1.28 -21.67
C ASN A 274 -13.68 0.13 -22.00
N CYS A 275 -13.43 0.44 -23.27
CA CYS A 275 -13.01 1.79 -23.66
C CYS A 275 -14.10 2.83 -23.41
N LEU A 276 -15.32 2.60 -23.94
CA LEU A 276 -16.39 3.58 -23.94
C LEU A 276 -17.12 3.63 -22.60
N ILE A 277 -17.49 2.48 -22.02
CA ILE A 277 -18.33 2.48 -20.83
C ILE A 277 -17.48 2.50 -19.57
N PHE A 278 -16.55 1.55 -19.40
CA PHE A 278 -15.71 1.58 -18.21
C PHE A 278 -14.75 2.77 -18.21
N GLY A 279 -13.97 2.98 -19.28
CA GLY A 279 -12.94 4.01 -19.34
C GLY A 279 -13.53 5.41 -19.35
N MET A 280 -14.32 5.75 -20.37
CA MET A 280 -14.81 7.11 -20.55
C MET A 280 -15.78 7.54 -19.45
N LEU A 281 -16.81 6.73 -19.12
CA LEU A 281 -17.75 7.11 -18.06
C LEU A 281 -17.09 7.12 -16.68
N GLY A 282 -16.17 6.18 -16.41
CA GLY A 282 -15.42 6.14 -15.17
C GLY A 282 -14.55 7.40 -14.99
N VAL A 283 -13.76 7.76 -15.99
CA VAL A 283 -12.93 8.97 -15.96
C VAL A 283 -13.80 10.22 -15.80
N LEU A 284 -14.88 10.36 -16.57
CA LEU A 284 -15.80 11.49 -16.42
C LEU A 284 -16.39 11.55 -15.01
N GLY A 285 -16.81 10.42 -14.45
CA GLY A 285 -17.33 10.34 -13.09
C GLY A 285 -16.35 10.83 -12.03
N TRP A 286 -15.05 10.47 -12.15
CA TRP A 286 -14.03 10.95 -11.22
C TRP A 286 -13.62 12.40 -11.45
N VAL A 287 -13.62 12.88 -12.68
CA VAL A 287 -13.34 14.29 -13.00
C VAL A 287 -14.40 15.23 -12.44
N LEU A 288 -15.68 14.81 -12.40
CA LEU A 288 -16.77 15.61 -11.84
C LEU A 288 -16.49 16.04 -10.40
N VAL A 289 -16.19 15.09 -9.53
CA VAL A 289 -15.90 15.34 -8.11
C VAL A 289 -14.87 14.32 -7.62
N PRO A 290 -13.55 14.60 -7.77
CA PRO A 290 -12.53 13.68 -7.29
C PRO A 290 -12.52 13.64 -5.75
N PRO A 291 -12.53 12.45 -5.14
CA PRO A 291 -12.47 12.32 -3.71
C PRO A 291 -11.07 12.69 -3.19
N LYS A 292 -11.04 13.49 -2.14
CA LYS A 292 -9.79 13.89 -1.48
C LYS A 292 -9.18 12.70 -0.73
N THR A 293 -7.85 12.67 -0.64
CA THR A 293 -7.18 11.75 0.28
C THR A 293 -7.54 12.08 1.72
N LYS A 294 -7.73 11.05 2.53
CA LYS A 294 -7.95 11.17 3.99
C LYS A 294 -6.65 11.04 4.77
N GLN A 295 -5.54 10.81 4.07
CA GLN A 295 -4.27 10.53 4.68
C GLN A 295 -3.39 11.77 4.72
N ASP A 296 -3.01 12.15 5.94
CA ASP A 296 -1.99 13.17 6.20
C ASP A 296 -0.58 12.58 6.16
N VAL A 297 0.40 13.45 5.98
CA VAL A 297 1.81 13.07 6.10
C VAL A 297 2.12 12.81 7.57
N TRP A 298 2.86 11.73 7.86
CA TRP A 298 3.33 11.43 9.21
C TRP A 298 4.21 12.55 9.74
N ASN A 299 3.88 13.05 10.92
CA ASN A 299 4.64 14.13 11.56
C ASN A 299 4.77 13.86 13.06
N PHE A 300 5.67 12.96 13.42
CA PHE A 300 6.02 12.68 14.79
C PHE A 300 7.55 12.56 14.95
N PRO A 301 8.10 12.78 16.16
CA PRO A 301 9.52 12.67 16.41
C PRO A 301 10.04 11.24 16.18
N VAL A 302 11.13 11.12 15.42
CA VAL A 302 11.76 9.85 15.05
C VAL A 302 13.14 9.77 15.67
N SER A 303 13.47 8.63 16.31
CA SER A 303 14.80 8.37 16.85
C SER A 303 15.87 8.52 15.77
N GLN A 304 16.95 9.20 16.09
CA GLN A 304 18.12 9.35 15.21
C GLN A 304 19.17 8.25 15.44
N ILE A 305 19.01 7.42 16.47
CA ILE A 305 19.94 6.32 16.79
C ILE A 305 19.76 5.21 15.76
N ARG A 306 20.88 4.75 15.20
CA ARG A 306 20.98 3.67 14.22
C ARG A 306 22.05 2.66 14.65
N GLY A 307 21.84 1.38 14.37
CA GLY A 307 22.75 0.31 14.70
C GLY A 307 22.87 0.07 16.20
N VAL A 308 24.06 0.14 16.73
CA VAL A 308 24.31 -0.07 18.16
C VAL A 308 23.89 1.16 18.97
N LEU A 309 23.30 0.93 20.15
CA LEU A 309 22.90 1.97 21.07
C LEU A 309 24.09 2.86 21.46
N LYS A 310 23.95 4.16 21.26
CA LYS A 310 24.92 5.19 21.68
C LYS A 310 24.28 6.14 22.68
N GLY A 311 25.10 6.83 23.50
CA GLY A 311 24.62 7.83 24.44
C GLY A 311 23.82 7.25 25.62
N ALA A 312 24.03 5.99 26.00
CA ALA A 312 23.43 5.38 27.16
C ALA A 312 24.05 5.98 28.45
N GLY A 313 23.24 6.69 29.22
CA GLY A 313 23.62 7.37 30.45
C GLY A 313 23.39 6.53 31.70
N LYS A 314 22.97 7.21 32.78
CA LYS A 314 22.66 6.60 34.09
C LYS A 314 21.50 5.61 34.02
N GLN A 315 21.45 4.70 34.99
CA GLN A 315 20.31 3.80 35.17
C GLN A 315 19.05 4.61 35.47
N HIS A 316 17.93 4.15 34.89
CA HIS A 316 16.60 4.74 35.12
C HIS A 316 15.68 3.68 35.77
N PRO A 317 14.80 4.04 36.69
CA PRO A 317 13.94 3.08 37.40
C PRO A 317 12.85 2.48 36.47
N GLY A 318 12.20 3.29 35.63
CA GLY A 318 11.02 2.87 34.88
C GLY A 318 11.06 3.17 33.39
N LEU A 319 10.10 2.63 32.67
CA LEU A 319 9.90 2.85 31.24
C LEU A 319 9.27 4.22 30.94
N VAL A 320 8.49 4.74 31.86
CA VAL A 320 7.86 6.06 31.82
C VAL A 320 8.13 6.82 33.12
N ASP A 321 8.00 8.14 33.11
CA ASP A 321 8.06 8.93 34.33
C ASP A 321 6.74 8.78 35.08
N GLU A 322 5.63 9.05 34.43
CA GLU A 322 4.28 8.91 34.92
C GLU A 322 3.39 8.22 33.88
N LEU A 323 2.72 7.12 34.25
CA LEU A 323 1.83 6.41 33.33
C LEU A 323 0.56 7.23 33.03
N SER A 324 0.17 8.11 33.96
CA SER A 324 -0.92 9.06 33.80
C SER A 324 -0.78 10.04 32.63
N ASP A 325 0.44 10.26 32.14
CA ASP A 325 0.68 11.05 30.92
C ASP A 325 0.06 10.41 29.67
N PHE A 326 -0.13 9.07 29.65
CA PHE A 326 -0.56 8.29 28.49
C PHE A 326 -2.00 7.84 28.56
N VAL A 327 -2.50 7.55 29.78
CA VAL A 327 -3.81 6.92 29.99
C VAL A 327 -4.37 7.29 31.38
N GLU A 328 -5.69 7.25 31.50
CA GLU A 328 -6.34 7.43 32.81
C GLU A 328 -6.07 6.21 33.71
N ILE A 329 -5.38 6.43 34.82
CA ILE A 329 -4.88 5.35 35.71
C ILE A 329 -5.87 4.92 36.79
N ASN A 330 -6.99 5.65 36.99
CA ASN A 330 -7.93 5.42 38.09
C ASN A 330 -8.57 4.03 38.07
N THR A 331 -8.69 3.42 36.92
CA THR A 331 -9.27 2.07 36.71
C THR A 331 -8.23 0.97 36.71
N LEU A 332 -6.93 1.31 36.74
CA LEU A 332 -5.84 0.34 36.67
C LEU A 332 -5.40 -0.11 38.07
N PRO A 333 -5.03 -1.40 38.23
CA PRO A 333 -4.32 -1.88 39.41
C PRO A 333 -3.04 -1.08 39.65
N ARG A 334 -2.76 -0.74 40.88
CA ARG A 334 -1.55 0.00 41.28
C ARG A 334 -0.27 -0.70 40.84
N THR A 335 -0.27 -2.01 40.80
CA THR A 335 0.87 -2.84 40.38
C THR A 335 1.24 -2.59 38.90
N ILE A 336 0.26 -2.35 38.02
CA ILE A 336 0.52 -2.02 36.61
C ILE A 336 1.20 -0.64 36.50
N VAL A 337 0.66 0.36 37.23
CA VAL A 337 1.24 1.71 37.27
C VAL A 337 2.67 1.65 37.78
N HIS A 338 2.86 1.01 38.95
CA HIS A 338 4.17 0.85 39.57
C HIS A 338 5.18 0.12 38.69
N PHE A 339 4.75 -0.90 37.96
CA PHE A 339 5.63 -1.60 36.99
C PHE A 339 6.18 -0.67 35.91
N TYR A 340 5.36 0.16 35.30
CA TYR A 340 5.82 1.08 34.27
C TYR A 340 6.74 2.19 34.79
N GLU A 341 6.49 2.67 36.00
CA GLU A 341 7.25 3.77 36.62
C GLU A 341 8.49 3.26 37.37
N ASN A 342 8.49 2.00 37.86
CA ASN A 342 9.57 1.38 38.63
C ASN A 342 9.89 -0.04 38.09
N THR A 343 10.08 -0.18 36.80
CA THR A 343 10.29 -1.47 36.11
C THR A 343 11.48 -2.24 36.72
N ASP A 344 12.53 -1.55 37.16
CA ASP A 344 13.76 -2.15 37.70
C ASP A 344 13.51 -2.98 38.97
N GLN A 345 12.37 -2.82 39.64
CA GLN A 345 11.97 -3.61 40.83
C GLN A 345 11.25 -4.93 40.48
N TYR A 346 11.18 -5.30 39.19
CA TYR A 346 10.46 -6.51 38.76
C TYR A 346 11.38 -7.51 38.08
N ARG A 347 10.96 -8.80 38.09
CA ARG A 347 11.57 -9.89 37.32
C ARG A 347 10.66 -10.22 36.15
N LEU A 348 11.23 -10.45 34.99
CA LEU A 348 10.52 -10.69 33.74
C LEU A 348 10.80 -12.11 33.23
N PHE A 349 9.74 -12.89 33.03
CA PHE A 349 9.81 -14.21 32.39
C PHE A 349 9.00 -14.16 31.09
N ALA A 350 9.50 -14.80 30.03
CA ALA A 350 8.84 -14.84 28.74
C ALA A 350 8.77 -16.24 28.15
N SER A 351 7.67 -16.53 27.47
CA SER A 351 7.48 -17.69 26.60
C SER A 351 7.13 -17.22 25.19
N VAL A 352 7.93 -17.61 24.21
CA VAL A 352 7.83 -17.16 22.82
C VAL A 352 7.19 -18.23 21.97
N LYS A 353 6.10 -17.90 21.25
CA LYS A 353 5.37 -18.81 20.39
C LYS A 353 5.31 -18.27 18.98
N TRP A 354 6.05 -18.86 18.06
CA TRP A 354 6.00 -18.56 16.64
C TRP A 354 4.87 -19.33 15.96
N ALA A 355 4.09 -18.67 15.09
CA ALA A 355 3.12 -19.36 14.25
C ALA A 355 3.82 -20.37 13.33
N THR A 356 3.20 -21.52 13.09
CA THR A 356 3.81 -22.64 12.32
C THR A 356 4.27 -22.19 10.94
N TRP A 357 3.48 -21.39 10.25
CA TRP A 357 3.79 -20.89 8.92
C TRP A 357 4.98 -19.93 8.90
N PHE A 358 5.26 -19.21 10.01
CA PHE A 358 6.34 -18.22 10.10
C PHE A 358 7.65 -18.81 10.66
N LYS A 359 7.62 -20.00 11.28
CA LYS A 359 8.83 -20.63 11.86
C LYS A 359 10.02 -20.71 10.90
N PRO A 360 9.89 -21.09 9.61
CA PRO A 360 11.03 -21.10 8.68
C PRO A 360 11.69 -19.74 8.56
N PHE A 361 10.90 -18.66 8.47
CA PHE A 361 11.41 -17.29 8.41
C PHE A 361 12.11 -16.88 9.72
N ALA A 362 11.56 -17.28 10.87
CA ALA A 362 12.16 -17.02 12.18
C ALA A 362 13.53 -17.71 12.32
N VAL A 363 13.68 -18.95 11.83
CA VAL A 363 14.95 -19.67 11.79
C VAL A 363 15.95 -18.96 10.89
N CYS A 364 15.57 -18.57 9.67
CA CYS A 364 16.44 -17.81 8.78
C CYS A 364 16.84 -16.46 9.42
N TYR A 365 15.91 -15.75 10.03
CA TYR A 365 16.19 -14.48 10.70
C TYR A 365 17.16 -14.65 11.88
N LYS A 366 17.12 -15.80 12.57
CA LYS A 366 18.04 -16.11 13.68
C LYS A 366 19.52 -16.01 13.30
N LEU A 367 19.86 -16.26 12.04
CA LEU A 367 21.24 -16.16 11.53
C LEU A 367 21.81 -14.74 11.61
N ILE A 368 20.95 -13.73 11.50
CA ILE A 368 21.35 -12.32 11.51
C ILE A 368 20.92 -11.58 12.80
N SER A 369 19.89 -12.06 13.50
CA SER A 369 19.29 -11.37 14.65
C SER A 369 20.26 -11.17 15.81
N THR A 370 21.19 -12.09 16.01
CA THR A 370 22.26 -11.99 17.03
C THR A 370 23.16 -10.77 16.78
N LYS A 371 23.51 -10.50 15.52
CA LYS A 371 24.31 -9.32 15.13
C LYS A 371 23.50 -8.03 15.22
N LEU A 372 22.21 -8.11 14.89
CA LEU A 372 21.29 -6.95 14.92
C LEU A 372 20.87 -6.57 16.34
N GLN A 373 20.96 -7.48 17.30
CA GLN A 373 20.49 -7.31 18.69
C GLN A 373 19.00 -6.92 18.78
N GLN A 374 18.21 -7.29 17.75
CA GLN A 374 16.79 -7.01 17.66
C GLN A 374 16.03 -8.28 17.30
N LEU A 375 14.89 -8.51 17.98
CA LEU A 375 14.06 -9.71 17.79
C LEU A 375 14.87 -11.02 17.82
N ASN A 376 15.96 -11.04 18.58
CA ASN A 376 16.82 -12.22 18.75
C ASN A 376 16.17 -13.24 19.71
N LEU A 377 14.89 -13.52 19.43
CA LEU A 377 14.04 -14.35 20.27
C LEU A 377 14.38 -15.85 20.13
N PRO A 378 14.16 -16.64 21.20
CA PRO A 378 14.29 -18.10 21.13
C PRO A 378 13.24 -18.67 20.15
N ILE A 379 13.62 -19.75 19.46
CA ILE A 379 12.69 -20.54 18.64
C ILE A 379 11.83 -21.46 19.52
N SER A 380 12.38 -21.88 20.67
CA SER A 380 11.69 -22.70 21.67
C SER A 380 10.67 -21.87 22.47
N SER A 381 9.53 -22.46 22.77
CA SER A 381 8.49 -21.87 23.62
C SER A 381 8.75 -22.05 25.13
N LYS A 382 9.91 -22.54 25.52
CA LYS A 382 10.27 -22.72 26.94
C LYS A 382 10.27 -21.37 27.65
N ARG A 383 9.60 -21.30 28.81
CA ARG A 383 9.62 -20.13 29.68
C ARG A 383 11.05 -19.83 30.12
N THR A 384 11.51 -18.61 29.88
CA THR A 384 12.87 -18.18 30.15
C THR A 384 12.88 -16.83 30.85
N GLU A 385 13.74 -16.64 31.84
CA GLU A 385 13.94 -15.34 32.47
C GLU A 385 14.65 -14.40 31.51
N MET A 386 14.12 -13.19 31.37
CA MET A 386 14.75 -12.08 30.65
C MET A 386 15.32 -11.10 31.66
N THR A 387 16.62 -11.03 31.74
CA THR A 387 17.31 -9.95 32.48
C THR A 387 17.29 -8.68 31.65
N TYR A 388 17.36 -7.53 32.32
CA TYR A 388 17.31 -6.25 31.58
C TYR A 388 17.99 -5.12 32.37
N LYS A 389 18.26 -4.03 31.62
CA LYS A 389 18.73 -2.75 32.15
C LYS A 389 17.95 -1.64 31.47
N ILE A 390 17.53 -0.64 32.25
CA ILE A 390 16.93 0.59 31.72
C ILE A 390 17.96 1.71 31.90
N ARG A 391 18.26 2.42 30.83
CA ARG A 391 19.22 3.51 30.84
C ARG A 391 18.63 4.75 30.19
N ALA A 392 18.83 5.89 30.81
CA ALA A 392 18.57 7.16 30.16
C ALA A 392 19.43 7.26 28.87
N VAL A 393 18.89 7.88 27.84
CA VAL A 393 19.58 8.09 26.55
C VAL A 393 19.70 9.60 26.34
N ASP A 394 20.78 10.03 25.74
CA ASP A 394 20.98 11.46 25.43
C ASP A 394 19.94 11.93 24.42
N GLN A 395 19.13 12.90 24.81
CA GLN A 395 18.07 13.47 23.99
C GLN A 395 18.59 14.13 22.72
N THR A 396 19.80 14.70 22.76
CA THR A 396 20.41 15.34 21.58
C THR A 396 20.84 14.33 20.54
N LEU A 397 21.23 13.14 20.95
CA LEU A 397 21.58 12.02 20.05
C LEU A 397 20.36 11.28 19.52
N ASP A 398 19.32 11.13 20.34
CA ASP A 398 18.10 10.43 19.92
C ASP A 398 17.15 11.33 19.13
N GLY A 399 17.08 12.61 19.45
CA GLY A 399 16.20 13.60 18.84
C GLY A 399 14.76 13.59 19.36
N ARG A 400 14.42 12.77 20.37
CA ARG A 400 13.10 12.68 21.01
C ARG A 400 13.18 13.11 22.48
N LYS A 401 12.02 13.39 23.10
CA LYS A 401 11.92 13.85 24.49
C LYS A 401 12.11 12.69 25.46
N ASN A 402 12.95 12.87 26.50
CA ASN A 402 13.20 11.93 27.59
C ASN A 402 13.38 10.47 27.13
N PRO A 403 14.27 10.18 26.16
CA PRO A 403 14.43 8.82 25.66
C PRO A 403 15.14 7.93 26.69
N ARG A 404 14.66 6.69 26.81
CA ARG A 404 15.26 5.67 27.67
C ARG A 404 15.30 4.31 26.99
N ALA A 405 16.44 3.63 27.08
CA ALA A 405 16.66 2.34 26.46
C ALA A 405 16.35 1.21 27.43
N TRP A 406 15.42 0.34 27.06
CA TRP A 406 15.18 -0.93 27.71
C TRP A 406 15.94 -2.03 26.97
N ILE A 407 17.08 -2.44 27.53
CA ILE A 407 17.97 -3.47 26.98
C ILE A 407 17.60 -4.80 27.65
N ARG A 408 17.05 -5.73 26.88
CA ARG A 408 16.62 -7.05 27.37
C ARG A 408 17.55 -8.14 26.88
N GLN A 409 17.88 -9.08 27.76
CA GLN A 409 18.83 -10.17 27.52
C GLN A 409 18.22 -11.51 27.96
N VAL A 410 18.56 -12.56 27.25
CA VAL A 410 18.32 -13.96 27.66
C VAL A 410 19.69 -14.62 27.78
N LYS A 411 20.04 -15.02 28.99
CA LYS A 411 21.42 -15.38 29.36
C LYS A 411 22.32 -14.16 29.06
N GLU A 412 23.33 -14.31 28.21
CA GLU A 412 24.26 -13.23 27.83
C GLU A 412 23.90 -12.56 26.49
N ASN A 413 22.89 -13.08 25.78
CA ASN A 413 22.53 -12.57 24.46
C ASN A 413 21.50 -11.45 24.56
N THR A 414 21.79 -10.32 23.93
CA THR A 414 20.81 -9.23 23.77
C THR A 414 19.69 -9.68 22.84
N VAL A 415 18.46 -9.56 23.32
CA VAL A 415 17.23 -9.93 22.59
C VAL A 415 16.58 -8.72 21.97
N PHE A 416 16.51 -7.63 22.74
CA PHE A 416 15.93 -6.35 22.34
C PHE A 416 16.72 -5.18 22.90
N VAL A 417 16.87 -4.15 22.09
CA VAL A 417 17.24 -2.79 22.51
C VAL A 417 16.11 -1.87 22.07
N ALA A 418 15.22 -1.53 22.96
CA ALA A 418 14.06 -0.68 22.66
C ALA A 418 14.22 0.68 23.34
N ILE A 419 14.19 1.77 22.57
CA ILE A 419 14.32 3.14 23.10
C ILE A 419 12.92 3.74 23.18
N TYR A 420 12.44 3.88 24.40
CA TYR A 420 11.12 4.44 24.75
C TYR A 420 11.18 5.96 24.80
N SER A 421 10.17 6.59 24.29
CA SER A 421 9.92 8.02 24.35
C SER A 421 8.42 8.27 24.19
N GLN A 422 7.99 9.53 24.16
CA GLN A 422 6.60 9.91 23.95
C GLN A 422 6.47 11.10 23.03
N HIS A 423 5.28 11.23 22.41
CA HIS A 423 4.88 12.45 21.71
C HIS A 423 3.37 12.68 21.86
N LYS A 424 2.96 13.94 21.73
CA LYS A 424 1.54 14.32 21.82
C LYS A 424 1.02 14.71 20.44
N LYS A 425 -0.19 14.25 20.11
CA LYS A 425 -0.92 14.65 18.91
C LYS A 425 -2.43 14.60 19.19
N GLU A 426 -3.14 15.63 18.78
CA GLU A 426 -4.62 15.72 18.92
C GLU A 426 -5.12 15.46 20.33
N GLY A 427 -4.39 15.96 21.34
CA GLY A 427 -4.73 15.82 22.76
C GLY A 427 -4.36 14.47 23.38
N ARG A 428 -3.86 13.50 22.62
CA ARG A 428 -3.46 12.17 23.10
C ARG A 428 -1.93 12.04 23.14
N THR A 429 -1.42 11.33 24.14
CA THR A 429 -0.01 10.95 24.26
C THR A 429 0.18 9.53 23.72
N TYR A 430 1.14 9.36 22.83
CA TYR A 430 1.53 8.07 22.25
C TYR A 430 2.86 7.61 22.81
N MET A 431 2.98 6.31 23.07
CA MET A 431 4.27 5.68 23.39
C MET A 431 5.03 5.44 22.08
N ASN A 432 6.22 6.03 21.98
CA ASN A 432 7.05 6.03 20.78
C ASN A 432 8.30 5.18 21.04
N ILE A 433 8.30 3.95 20.53
CA ILE A 433 9.35 2.96 20.77
C ILE A 433 10.20 2.81 19.52
N ALA A 434 11.52 3.01 19.63
CA ALA A 434 12.45 2.82 18.53
C ALA A 434 13.34 1.59 18.77
N LEU A 435 13.46 0.75 17.75
CA LEU A 435 14.39 -0.38 17.69
C LEU A 435 15.49 -0.03 16.68
N PRO A 436 16.70 0.36 17.12
CA PRO A 436 17.81 0.69 16.22
C PRO A 436 18.20 -0.50 15.35
N LEU A 437 18.32 -0.28 14.03
CA LEU A 437 18.77 -1.23 13.03
C LEU A 437 19.92 -0.61 12.23
N PRO A 438 20.77 -1.39 11.54
CA PRO A 438 21.78 -0.84 10.65
C PRO A 438 21.15 0.12 9.63
N TYR A 439 21.65 1.36 9.55
CA TYR A 439 21.19 2.42 8.65
C TYR A 439 19.72 2.84 8.78
N SER A 440 18.94 2.22 9.68
CA SER A 440 17.51 2.46 9.85
C SER A 440 17.09 2.32 11.32
N SER A 441 15.81 2.54 11.60
CA SER A 441 15.20 2.21 12.90
C SER A 441 13.76 1.76 12.67
N MET A 442 13.33 0.70 13.32
CA MET A 442 11.92 0.34 13.38
C MET A 442 11.26 1.13 14.50
N ILE A 443 10.17 1.83 14.21
CA ILE A 443 9.47 2.69 15.15
C ILE A 443 8.07 2.13 15.40
N GLY A 444 7.76 1.80 16.64
CA GLY A 444 6.40 1.46 17.07
C GLY A 444 5.75 2.66 17.74
N ILE A 445 4.62 3.10 17.20
CA ILE A 445 3.78 4.13 17.83
C ILE A 445 2.55 3.44 18.39
N LEU A 446 2.47 3.40 19.74
CA LEU A 446 1.41 2.69 20.46
C LEU A 446 0.49 3.69 21.17
N GLN A 447 -0.80 3.43 21.05
CA GLN A 447 -1.85 4.02 21.84
C GLN A 447 -2.01 3.18 23.10
N LEU A 448 -2.23 3.82 24.26
CA LEU A 448 -2.53 3.19 25.53
C LEU A 448 -3.99 3.43 25.90
N ASP A 449 -4.67 2.37 26.32
CA ASP A 449 -6.06 2.44 26.80
C ASP A 449 -6.19 1.57 28.08
N ALA A 450 -6.97 2.06 29.06
CA ALA A 450 -7.32 1.32 30.27
C ALA A 450 -8.76 0.81 30.11
N ILE A 451 -8.94 -0.51 30.10
CA ILE A 451 -10.26 -1.15 29.92
C ILE A 451 -10.38 -2.29 30.93
N ASP A 452 -11.42 -2.27 31.72
CA ASP A 452 -11.76 -3.33 32.71
C ASP A 452 -10.58 -3.75 33.61
N GLY A 453 -9.83 -2.77 34.11
CA GLY A 453 -8.68 -3.03 34.97
C GLY A 453 -7.43 -3.54 34.24
N SER A 454 -7.47 -3.59 32.94
CA SER A 454 -6.36 -4.02 32.06
C SER A 454 -5.74 -2.83 31.36
N LEU A 455 -4.41 -2.85 31.14
CA LEU A 455 -3.73 -1.91 30.27
C LEU A 455 -3.52 -2.52 28.90
N ILE A 456 -4.02 -1.84 27.86
CA ILE A 456 -3.87 -2.24 26.47
C ILE A 456 -2.91 -1.27 25.78
N LEU A 457 -1.89 -1.80 25.08
CA LEU A 457 -1.06 -1.02 24.16
C LEU A 457 -1.27 -1.56 22.75
N SER A 458 -1.60 -0.70 21.82
CA SER A 458 -1.88 -1.13 20.44
C SER A 458 -1.28 -0.18 19.42
N SER A 459 -0.69 -0.77 18.37
CA SER A 459 -0.33 -0.05 17.15
C SER A 459 -1.48 0.02 16.15
N GLU A 460 -2.64 -0.59 16.46
CA GLU A 460 -3.87 -0.56 15.68
C GLU A 460 -4.82 0.49 16.27
N GLY A 461 -4.71 1.72 15.85
CA GLY A 461 -5.52 2.84 16.33
C GLY A 461 -5.59 3.95 15.30
N GLU A 462 -6.00 5.11 15.76
CA GLU A 462 -6.12 6.31 14.91
C GLU A 462 -4.82 7.12 14.86
N SER A 463 -4.78 8.14 14.00
CA SER A 463 -3.70 9.11 13.88
C SER A 463 -2.34 8.46 13.56
N ASP A 464 -1.33 8.60 14.43
CA ASP A 464 0.04 8.16 14.17
C ASP A 464 0.32 6.69 14.53
N THR A 465 -0.65 5.95 15.06
CA THR A 465 -0.44 4.55 15.45
C THR A 465 0.05 3.68 14.30
N GLY A 466 0.99 2.79 14.59
CA GLY A 466 1.55 1.89 13.59
C GLY A 466 2.98 1.46 13.87
N ILE A 467 3.48 0.58 13.03
CA ILE A 467 4.89 0.16 12.99
C ILE A 467 5.51 0.73 11.72
N TYR A 468 6.62 1.44 11.87
CA TYR A 468 7.27 2.18 10.79
C TYR A 468 8.73 1.78 10.64
N LEU A 469 9.25 1.86 9.44
CA LEU A 469 10.69 1.83 9.16
C LEU A 469 11.16 3.25 8.82
N ALA A 470 12.05 3.77 9.63
CA ALA A 470 12.69 5.07 9.41
C ALA A 470 14.08 4.88 8.80
N ALA A 471 14.30 5.37 7.58
CA ALA A 471 15.58 5.31 6.88
C ALA A 471 15.88 6.67 6.23
N GLY A 472 16.97 7.32 6.63
CA GLY A 472 17.25 8.69 6.22
C GLY A 472 16.09 9.62 6.59
N LYS A 473 15.52 10.31 5.57
CA LYS A 473 14.32 11.16 5.71
C LYS A 473 13.01 10.44 5.42
N ALA A 474 13.05 9.17 5.02
CA ALA A 474 11.86 8.40 4.69
C ALA A 474 11.29 7.71 5.94
N LEU A 475 9.98 7.78 6.08
CA LEU A 475 9.21 7.10 7.11
C LEU A 475 8.15 6.25 6.42
N PHE A 476 8.37 4.93 6.43
CA PHE A 476 7.57 3.96 5.70
C PHE A 476 6.76 3.11 6.69
N LYS A 477 5.44 3.16 6.63
CA LYS A 477 4.58 2.32 7.47
C LYS A 477 4.65 0.87 7.01
N LEU A 478 5.01 -0.03 7.91
CA LEU A 478 5.06 -1.47 7.66
C LEU A 478 3.66 -2.10 7.79
N PRO A 479 3.40 -3.23 7.13
CA PRO A 479 2.15 -3.98 7.28
C PRO A 479 2.17 -4.84 8.56
N LEU A 480 2.75 -4.28 9.63
CA LEU A 480 2.89 -4.91 10.93
C LEU A 480 1.96 -4.25 11.93
N SER A 481 1.42 -5.05 12.84
CA SER A 481 0.76 -4.55 14.04
C SER A 481 1.17 -5.33 15.26
N GLU A 482 1.14 -4.65 16.42
CA GLU A 482 1.37 -5.24 17.72
C GLU A 482 0.31 -4.80 18.72
N HIS A 483 -0.01 -5.72 19.60
CA HIS A 483 -1.01 -5.54 20.65
C HIS A 483 -0.53 -6.20 21.93
N PHE A 484 -0.50 -5.43 23.02
CA PHE A 484 -0.21 -5.90 24.36
C PHE A 484 -1.47 -5.80 25.21
N LEU A 485 -1.74 -6.84 25.99
CA LEU A 485 -2.76 -6.87 27.02
C LEU A 485 -2.08 -7.20 28.35
N ILE A 486 -2.09 -6.27 29.30
CA ILE A 486 -1.44 -6.40 30.60
C ILE A 486 -2.52 -6.45 31.67
N ASN A 487 -2.48 -7.52 32.50
CA ASN A 487 -3.41 -7.77 33.57
C ASN A 487 -2.68 -8.09 34.88
N GLU A 488 -3.26 -7.74 36.00
CA GLU A 488 -2.90 -8.31 37.29
C GLU A 488 -3.75 -9.58 37.52
N THR A 489 -3.10 -10.74 37.59
CA THR A 489 -3.81 -12.03 37.78
C THR A 489 -3.91 -12.45 39.20
N ILE A 490 -2.88 -12.18 39.98
CA ILE A 490 -2.80 -12.37 41.43
C ILE A 490 -2.12 -11.11 42.00
N ALA A 491 -2.45 -10.68 43.20
CA ALA A 491 -1.85 -9.50 43.82
C ALA A 491 -0.31 -9.52 43.68
N GLY A 492 0.24 -8.49 43.01
CA GLY A 492 1.68 -8.35 42.78
C GLY A 492 2.22 -9.13 41.58
N ILE A 493 1.41 -9.95 40.86
CA ILE A 493 1.83 -10.70 39.67
C ILE A 493 1.10 -10.17 38.45
N LEU A 494 1.87 -9.66 37.47
CA LEU A 494 1.33 -9.23 36.19
C LEU A 494 1.56 -10.28 35.12
N THR A 495 0.60 -10.40 34.21
CA THR A 495 0.72 -11.12 32.94
C THR A 495 0.59 -10.13 31.79
N ALA A 496 1.43 -10.30 30.75
CA ALA A 496 1.30 -9.51 29.55
C ALA A 496 1.32 -10.43 28.32
N HIS A 497 0.30 -10.29 27.48
CA HIS A 497 0.14 -11.00 26.23
C HIS A 497 0.50 -10.07 25.07
N HIS A 498 1.61 -10.33 24.41
CA HIS A 498 2.07 -9.56 23.24
C HIS A 498 1.82 -10.36 21.97
N LYS A 499 0.94 -9.87 21.13
CA LYS A 499 0.61 -10.45 19.81
C LYS A 499 1.12 -9.55 18.69
N MET A 500 1.82 -10.13 17.73
CA MET A 500 2.26 -9.43 16.51
C MET A 500 1.63 -10.07 15.28
N ARG A 501 1.25 -9.21 14.31
CA ARG A 501 0.65 -9.63 13.04
C ARG A 501 1.38 -8.97 11.87
N ILE A 502 1.40 -9.66 10.74
CA ILE A 502 1.83 -9.14 9.43
C ILE A 502 0.67 -9.28 8.45
N PHE A 503 0.26 -8.21 7.78
CA PHE A 503 -0.96 -8.16 6.96
C PHE A 503 -2.21 -8.69 7.69
N GLY A 504 -2.31 -8.46 9.00
CA GLY A 504 -3.39 -8.97 9.84
C GLY A 504 -3.26 -10.44 10.26
N ILE A 505 -2.30 -11.20 9.71
CA ILE A 505 -2.08 -12.61 10.03
C ILE A 505 -1.14 -12.74 11.24
N PRO A 506 -1.55 -13.42 12.32
CA PRO A 506 -0.68 -13.62 13.49
C PRO A 506 0.58 -14.42 13.13
N PHE A 507 1.75 -13.94 13.56
CA PHE A 507 3.01 -14.65 13.33
C PHE A 507 3.84 -14.87 14.61
N LEU A 508 3.65 -14.02 15.63
CA LEU A 508 4.36 -14.10 16.90
C LEU A 508 3.43 -13.80 18.07
N HIS A 509 3.54 -14.60 19.12
CA HIS A 509 2.91 -14.41 20.42
C HIS A 509 3.95 -14.58 21.52
N ILE A 510 4.00 -13.63 22.46
CA ILE A 510 4.89 -13.71 23.62
C ILE A 510 4.03 -13.54 24.88
N ASP A 511 4.09 -14.54 25.76
CA ASP A 511 3.46 -14.47 27.07
C ASP A 511 4.52 -14.09 28.11
N TYR A 512 4.30 -12.99 28.80
CA TYR A 512 5.14 -12.53 29.89
C TYR A 512 4.48 -12.80 31.24
N THR A 513 5.30 -13.17 32.22
CA THR A 513 4.96 -13.14 33.66
C THR A 513 5.94 -12.19 34.33
N ILE A 514 5.41 -11.25 35.09
CA ILE A 514 6.16 -10.15 35.68
C ILE A 514 5.89 -10.18 37.19
N ASN A 515 6.93 -10.39 37.97
CA ASN A 515 6.83 -10.52 39.44
C ASN A 515 7.68 -9.42 40.09
N GLN A 516 7.19 -8.83 41.15
CA GLN A 516 8.00 -7.94 41.98
C GLN A 516 9.19 -8.73 42.56
N LYS A 517 10.37 -8.09 42.71
CA LYS A 517 11.57 -8.69 43.27
C LYS A 517 11.45 -8.90 44.75
#